data_bfb7c9bdb0721de753ecc3e8f58c0d03
#
_entry.id   bfb7c9bdb0721de753ecc3e8f58c0d03
#
_cell.length_a   1.000
_cell.length_b   1.000
_cell.length_c   1.000
_cell.angle_alpha   90.00
_cell.angle_beta   90.00
_cell.angle_gamma   90.00
#
_symmetry.space_group_name_H-M   'P 1'
#
loop_
_entity.id
_entity.type
_entity.pdbx_description
1 polymer ?
#
loop_
_entity_poly.entity_id
_entity_poly.type
_entity_poly.pdbx_seq_one_letter_code
_entity_poly.pdbx_strand_id
1 'polypeptide(L)'
;MGKLFDIAGFHNPAKGCMGIALLFVCSALFSAEVENMPPVASAKVPEAKHVFSMSCKVTAVNGDLATAEGRAKAIAWWKKNGFSKLWLESYRHGERVPTERLVEERDAFRAEGFEVCGMITPTMLNDPKPGAKEPQMVVCWSDPKARERMREECSRAAKVFDTVIIDDFLFSCCGDGCERCRADKAARNVAEWEEYRRTLMYEVCECDILPAAKKANPKSHFIVKYPCWWRLYEKRGYSPARQAALFGECWVGTETRDANPEPIQACWIMAWMNEITGGRCGGGWYDALDCTPEKFVEQAYYTILGGAKESLVHCYDYLLSDDPGRTPFGEKAGSPRKCREAFERAAPELRKLADFVSGAERGSFSVGADGVSTHEFTKGGRRFVARLNTKNEPVAGLPAHGFELKE
;
A
#
# COMPACT_ATOMS: atom_id res chain seq x y z
N MET A 1 24.72 4.09 18.21
CA MET A 1 23.91 3.95 16.98
C MET A 1 22.39 3.84 17.24
N GLY A 2 21.84 4.47 18.25
CA GLY A 2 20.46 4.29 18.72
C GLY A 2 19.55 5.52 18.69
N LYS A 3 19.82 6.55 17.87
CA LYS A 3 19.05 7.81 17.88
C LYS A 3 18.48 8.24 16.51
N LEU A 4 18.37 7.37 15.52
CA LEU A 4 18.13 7.77 14.13
C LEU A 4 16.72 7.47 13.58
N PHE A 5 15.76 7.02 14.39
CA PHE A 5 14.41 6.78 13.91
C PHE A 5 13.35 7.24 14.91
N ASP A 6 13.30 8.55 15.14
CA ASP A 6 12.13 9.18 15.74
C ASP A 6 11.20 9.62 14.59
N ILE A 7 10.23 8.76 14.26
CA ILE A 7 9.25 9.00 13.17
C ILE A 7 8.25 10.11 13.57
N ALA A 8 8.38 10.73 14.73
CA ALA A 8 7.51 11.79 15.23
C ALA A 8 7.58 13.13 14.45
N GLY A 9 8.40 13.24 13.39
CA GLY A 9 8.63 14.48 12.64
C GLY A 9 7.80 14.71 11.39
N PHE A 10 6.85 13.87 11.03
CA PHE A 10 6.27 13.86 9.68
C PHE A 10 5.10 14.82 9.43
N HIS A 11 4.67 15.67 10.32
CA HIS A 11 3.62 16.66 9.98
C HIS A 11 3.72 17.94 10.81
N ASN A 12 4.47 18.90 10.31
CA ASN A 12 4.22 20.31 10.57
C ASN A 12 4.61 21.15 9.35
N PRO A 13 3.67 21.70 8.58
CA PRO A 13 3.94 22.49 7.37
C PRO A 13 4.68 23.80 7.64
N ALA A 14 4.90 24.20 8.89
CA ALA A 14 5.53 25.48 9.26
C ALA A 14 7.05 25.42 9.52
N LYS A 15 7.73 24.26 9.38
CA LYS A 15 9.19 24.14 9.61
C LYS A 15 9.90 23.39 8.49
N GLY A 16 10.04 24.04 7.36
CA GLY A 16 10.58 23.53 6.10
C GLY A 16 12.09 23.28 6.03
N CYS A 17 12.82 23.00 7.11
CA CYS A 17 14.28 22.79 7.04
C CYS A 17 14.82 21.48 7.63
N MET A 18 14.05 20.70 8.37
CA MET A 18 14.55 19.43 8.93
C MET A 18 14.17 18.17 8.16
N GLY A 19 13.17 18.24 7.26
CA GLY A 19 12.73 17.12 6.43
C GLY A 19 13.74 16.69 5.36
N ILE A 20 14.57 17.61 4.87
CA ILE A 20 15.51 17.36 3.78
C ILE A 20 16.69 16.48 4.22
N ALA A 21 17.16 16.59 5.45
CA ALA A 21 18.28 15.78 5.94
C ALA A 21 17.91 14.30 6.14
N LEU A 22 16.65 13.99 6.49
CA LEU A 22 16.19 12.60 6.65
C LEU A 22 15.97 11.92 5.29
N LEU A 23 15.55 12.66 4.27
CA LEU A 23 15.38 12.14 2.89
C LEU A 23 16.72 11.75 2.24
N PHE A 24 17.79 12.51 2.48
CA PHE A 24 19.12 12.18 1.96
C PHE A 24 19.77 10.95 2.61
N VAL A 25 19.49 10.69 3.88
CA VAL A 25 19.99 9.47 4.56
C VAL A 25 19.21 8.24 4.10
N CYS A 26 17.93 8.36 3.81
CA CYS A 26 17.15 7.28 3.20
C CYS A 26 17.65 6.96 1.78
N SER A 27 17.89 7.95 0.92
CA SER A 27 18.32 7.68 -0.46
C SER A 27 19.67 6.96 -0.56
N ALA A 28 20.63 7.28 0.31
CA ALA A 28 21.93 6.58 0.35
C ALA A 28 21.85 5.15 0.87
N LEU A 29 20.84 4.83 1.70
CA LEU A 29 20.57 3.46 2.15
C LEU A 29 19.82 2.64 1.08
N PHE A 30 19.04 3.28 0.22
CA PHE A 30 18.24 2.61 -0.80
C PHE A 30 19.03 2.27 -2.07
N SER A 31 20.05 3.05 -2.47
CA SER A 31 20.88 2.72 -3.64
C SER A 31 21.69 1.43 -3.50
N ALA A 32 21.98 0.99 -2.27
CA ALA A 32 22.58 -0.31 -1.98
C ALA A 32 21.54 -1.46 -1.93
N GLU A 33 20.25 -1.19 -2.14
CA GLU A 33 19.19 -2.17 -1.92
C GLU A 33 19.01 -3.12 -3.10
N VAL A 34 19.18 -2.67 -4.34
CA VAL A 34 18.99 -3.53 -5.52
C VAL A 34 20.03 -4.64 -5.59
N GLU A 35 21.29 -4.35 -5.25
CA GLU A 35 22.37 -5.35 -5.25
C GLU A 35 22.16 -6.48 -4.22
N ASN A 36 21.28 -6.28 -3.24
CA ASN A 36 21.05 -7.20 -2.13
C ASN A 36 19.61 -7.72 -2.07
N MET A 37 18.78 -7.49 -3.09
CA MET A 37 17.46 -8.08 -3.15
C MET A 37 17.55 -9.61 -3.30
N PRO A 38 16.88 -10.41 -2.47
CA PRO A 38 16.81 -11.85 -2.65
C PRO A 38 16.32 -12.21 -4.07
N PRO A 39 16.86 -13.28 -4.67
CA PRO A 39 16.37 -13.76 -5.96
C PRO A 39 14.89 -14.18 -5.83
N VAL A 40 14.13 -13.97 -6.89
CA VAL A 40 12.72 -14.36 -6.97
C VAL A 40 12.57 -15.43 -8.05
N ALA A 41 11.94 -16.54 -7.69
CA ALA A 41 11.70 -17.63 -8.62
C ALA A 41 10.68 -17.27 -9.70
N SER A 42 10.76 -17.96 -10.84
CA SER A 42 9.69 -17.93 -11.85
C SER A 42 8.40 -18.42 -11.24
N ALA A 43 7.29 -17.77 -11.57
CA ALA A 43 5.97 -18.11 -11.04
C ALA A 43 4.86 -17.87 -12.05
N LYS A 44 3.88 -18.76 -12.07
CA LYS A 44 2.65 -18.55 -12.84
C LYS A 44 1.81 -17.46 -12.17
N VAL A 45 1.51 -16.41 -12.91
CA VAL A 45 0.52 -15.42 -12.49
C VAL A 45 -0.87 -16.07 -12.62
N PRO A 46 -1.70 -16.07 -11.57
CA PRO A 46 -3.02 -16.67 -11.64
C PRO A 46 -3.85 -16.11 -12.79
N GLU A 47 -4.56 -16.97 -13.48
CA GLU A 47 -5.51 -16.55 -14.52
C GLU A 47 -6.74 -15.94 -13.86
N ALA A 48 -6.84 -14.63 -13.92
CA ALA A 48 -7.96 -13.85 -13.40
C ALA A 48 -8.01 -12.51 -14.10
N LYS A 49 -9.19 -11.94 -14.24
CA LYS A 49 -9.30 -10.56 -14.72
C LYS A 49 -8.61 -9.64 -13.71
N HIS A 50 -7.64 -8.87 -14.18
CA HIS A 50 -6.97 -7.88 -13.35
C HIS A 50 -7.93 -6.78 -12.90
N VAL A 51 -7.82 -6.36 -11.65
CA VAL A 51 -8.67 -5.33 -11.06
C VAL A 51 -7.87 -4.04 -10.86
N PHE A 52 -8.38 -2.93 -11.40
CA PHE A 52 -7.92 -1.60 -11.03
C PHE A 52 -8.83 -1.06 -9.95
N SER A 53 -8.26 -0.69 -8.81
CA SER A 53 -8.99 -0.19 -7.66
C SER A 53 -8.42 1.11 -7.12
N MET A 54 -9.23 1.84 -6.37
CA MET A 54 -8.84 3.08 -5.72
C MET A 54 -9.28 3.10 -4.26
N SER A 55 -8.41 3.57 -3.38
CA SER A 55 -8.79 3.85 -2.00
C SER A 55 -9.28 5.29 -1.85
N CYS A 56 -10.27 5.46 -0.99
CA CYS A 56 -10.87 6.74 -0.62
C CYS A 56 -10.68 6.92 0.88
N LYS A 57 -9.82 7.87 1.29
CA LYS A 57 -9.55 8.15 2.70
C LYS A 57 -10.78 8.69 3.44
N VAL A 58 -10.74 8.66 4.76
CA VAL A 58 -11.77 9.27 5.63
C VAL A 58 -12.12 10.69 5.18
N THR A 59 -11.14 11.48 4.78
CA THR A 59 -11.30 12.84 4.27
C THR A 59 -12.15 12.91 3.00
N ALA A 60 -11.94 12.00 2.05
CA ALA A 60 -12.76 11.94 0.83
C ALA A 60 -14.18 11.45 1.11
N VAL A 61 -14.31 10.39 1.92
CA VAL A 61 -15.61 9.78 2.27
C VAL A 61 -16.50 10.76 3.06
N ASN A 62 -15.93 11.52 3.99
CA ASN A 62 -16.66 12.56 4.72
C ASN A 62 -16.83 13.88 3.94
N GLY A 63 -16.08 14.07 2.87
CA GLY A 63 -16.01 15.30 2.08
C GLY A 63 -16.64 15.17 0.71
N ASP A 64 -15.81 15.13 -0.34
CA ASP A 64 -16.26 15.17 -1.74
C ASP A 64 -17.26 14.07 -2.08
N LEU A 65 -16.99 12.84 -1.62
CA LEU A 65 -17.83 11.69 -1.91
C LEU A 65 -19.14 11.68 -1.10
N ALA A 66 -19.23 12.49 -0.06
CA ALA A 66 -20.48 12.68 0.69
C ALA A 66 -21.60 13.33 -0.13
N THR A 67 -21.25 14.01 -1.25
CA THR A 67 -22.21 14.67 -2.11
C THR A 67 -22.51 13.87 -3.38
N ALA A 68 -23.73 13.98 -3.89
CA ALA A 68 -24.11 13.33 -5.14
C ALA A 68 -23.27 13.81 -6.33
N GLU A 69 -22.93 15.11 -6.37
CA GLU A 69 -22.11 15.73 -7.41
C GLU A 69 -20.67 15.18 -7.37
N GLY A 70 -20.05 15.15 -6.18
CA GLY A 70 -18.69 14.62 -6.03
C GLY A 70 -18.62 13.14 -6.38
N ARG A 71 -19.61 12.33 -5.96
CA ARG A 71 -19.71 10.94 -6.38
C ARG A 71 -19.83 10.78 -7.90
N ALA A 72 -20.71 11.55 -8.54
CA ALA A 72 -20.89 11.49 -9.99
C ALA A 72 -19.61 11.82 -10.77
N LYS A 73 -18.89 12.87 -10.35
CA LYS A 73 -17.60 13.26 -10.91
C LYS A 73 -16.55 12.14 -10.78
N ALA A 74 -16.45 11.56 -9.59
CA ALA A 74 -15.51 10.45 -9.32
C ALA A 74 -15.85 9.20 -10.13
N ILE A 75 -17.11 8.77 -10.16
CA ILE A 75 -17.62 7.63 -10.89
C ILE A 75 -17.31 7.76 -12.39
N ALA A 76 -17.55 8.92 -12.97
CA ALA A 76 -17.27 9.17 -14.39
C ALA A 76 -15.79 8.95 -14.72
N TRP A 77 -14.89 9.44 -13.87
CA TRP A 77 -13.45 9.26 -14.03
C TRP A 77 -13.01 7.80 -13.84
N TRP A 78 -13.51 7.12 -12.80
CA TRP A 78 -13.18 5.73 -12.53
C TRP A 78 -13.62 4.81 -13.68
N LYS A 79 -14.86 4.94 -14.17
CA LYS A 79 -15.37 4.15 -15.29
C LYS A 79 -14.57 4.38 -16.57
N LYS A 80 -14.25 5.64 -16.89
CA LYS A 80 -13.41 6.02 -18.05
C LYS A 80 -12.06 5.31 -18.03
N ASN A 81 -11.44 5.20 -16.84
CA ASN A 81 -10.10 4.67 -16.68
C ASN A 81 -10.05 3.17 -16.31
N GLY A 82 -11.19 2.51 -16.26
CA GLY A 82 -11.29 1.06 -16.08
C GLY A 82 -11.22 0.59 -14.63
N PHE A 83 -11.41 1.48 -13.68
CA PHE A 83 -11.57 1.10 -12.28
C PHE A 83 -12.90 0.39 -12.07
N SER A 84 -12.88 -0.70 -11.31
CA SER A 84 -14.06 -1.52 -11.03
C SER A 84 -14.25 -1.81 -9.52
N LYS A 85 -13.32 -1.36 -8.68
CA LYS A 85 -13.36 -1.62 -7.25
C LYS A 85 -12.90 -0.41 -6.45
N LEU A 86 -13.54 -0.20 -5.30
CA LEU A 86 -13.26 0.91 -4.39
C LEU A 86 -13.04 0.39 -2.97
N TRP A 87 -12.10 1.03 -2.26
CA TRP A 87 -11.77 0.77 -0.87
C TRP A 87 -12.12 1.99 -0.04
N LEU A 88 -13.20 1.95 0.71
CA LEU A 88 -13.65 3.06 1.56
C LEU A 88 -13.02 2.96 2.94
N GLU A 89 -12.25 3.96 3.31
CA GLU A 89 -11.59 3.99 4.61
C GLU A 89 -12.58 4.37 5.70
N SER A 90 -12.67 3.51 6.71
CA SER A 90 -13.58 3.68 7.84
C SER A 90 -12.94 4.40 9.02
N TYR A 91 -11.61 4.33 9.14
CA TYR A 91 -10.85 4.89 10.25
C TYR A 91 -9.43 5.27 9.84
N ARG A 92 -8.99 6.48 10.24
CA ARG A 92 -7.61 6.98 10.12
C ARG A 92 -7.38 8.12 11.11
N HIS A 93 -6.22 8.15 11.78
CA HIS A 93 -5.76 9.26 12.64
C HIS A 93 -6.76 9.69 13.73
N GLY A 94 -7.47 8.73 14.32
CA GLY A 94 -8.51 9.04 15.31
C GLY A 94 -9.83 9.47 14.70
N GLU A 95 -9.91 9.69 13.39
CA GLU A 95 -11.14 10.05 12.70
C GLU A 95 -11.90 8.81 12.23
N ARG A 96 -13.21 8.88 12.29
CA ARG A 96 -14.14 7.83 11.86
C ARG A 96 -15.09 8.37 10.82
N VAL A 97 -15.37 7.57 9.82
CA VAL A 97 -16.56 7.79 8.98
C VAL A 97 -17.75 7.20 9.71
N PRO A 98 -18.87 7.93 9.88
CA PRO A 98 -20.11 7.38 10.44
C PRO A 98 -20.55 6.11 9.70
N THR A 99 -21.04 5.12 10.43
CA THR A 99 -21.42 3.82 9.83
C THR A 99 -22.52 3.99 8.78
N GLU A 100 -23.47 4.86 9.04
CA GLU A 100 -24.57 5.18 8.11
C GLU A 100 -24.05 5.77 6.80
N ARG A 101 -23.03 6.63 6.89
CA ARG A 101 -22.35 7.20 5.72
C ARG A 101 -21.64 6.12 4.91
N LEU A 102 -20.90 5.21 5.57
CA LEU A 102 -20.24 4.10 4.88
C LEU A 102 -21.24 3.20 4.16
N VAL A 103 -22.41 2.95 4.77
CA VAL A 103 -23.49 2.16 4.14
C VAL A 103 -24.05 2.89 2.93
N GLU A 104 -24.39 4.19 3.07
CA GLU A 104 -24.91 5.03 1.99
C GLU A 104 -23.96 5.01 0.77
N GLU A 105 -22.67 5.28 0.98
CA GLU A 105 -21.71 5.36 -0.11
C GLU A 105 -21.40 3.99 -0.71
N ARG A 106 -21.27 2.95 0.12
CA ARG A 106 -21.14 1.57 -0.38
C ARG A 106 -22.28 1.22 -1.33
N ASP A 107 -23.52 1.50 -0.93
CA ASP A 107 -24.68 1.13 -1.70
C ASP A 107 -24.82 1.99 -2.96
N ALA A 108 -24.49 3.28 -2.87
CA ALA A 108 -24.47 4.17 -4.03
C ALA A 108 -23.42 3.71 -5.08
N PHE A 109 -22.21 3.37 -4.67
CA PHE A 109 -21.19 2.88 -5.61
C PHE A 109 -21.48 1.47 -6.14
N ARG A 110 -22.08 0.60 -5.32
CA ARG A 110 -22.53 -0.72 -5.80
C ARG A 110 -23.62 -0.60 -6.85
N ALA A 111 -24.56 0.34 -6.70
CA ALA A 111 -25.58 0.63 -7.69
C ALA A 111 -24.98 1.07 -9.05
N GLU A 112 -23.80 1.66 -9.03
CA GLU A 112 -23.04 2.04 -10.22
C GLU A 112 -22.15 0.92 -10.79
N GLY A 113 -22.19 -0.28 -10.18
CA GLY A 113 -21.49 -1.47 -10.65
C GLY A 113 -20.08 -1.66 -10.09
N PHE A 114 -19.68 -0.90 -9.07
CA PHE A 114 -18.40 -1.12 -8.40
C PHE A 114 -18.48 -2.22 -7.33
N GLU A 115 -17.42 -3.01 -7.21
CA GLU A 115 -17.14 -3.74 -5.99
C GLU A 115 -16.67 -2.74 -4.94
N VAL A 116 -17.25 -2.81 -3.72
CA VAL A 116 -16.92 -1.85 -2.66
C VAL A 116 -16.52 -2.59 -1.40
N CYS A 117 -15.30 -2.31 -0.94
CA CYS A 117 -14.63 -2.92 0.20
C CYS A 117 -14.27 -1.86 1.25
N GLY A 118 -13.94 -2.31 2.46
CA GLY A 118 -13.53 -1.45 3.56
C GLY A 118 -12.02 -1.32 3.69
N MET A 119 -11.57 -0.23 4.32
CA MET A 119 -10.17 -0.02 4.69
C MET A 119 -10.08 0.52 6.11
N ILE A 120 -9.04 0.11 6.84
CA ILE A 120 -8.70 0.61 8.18
C ILE A 120 -7.22 0.99 8.18
N THR A 121 -6.92 2.22 8.61
CA THR A 121 -5.54 2.64 8.91
C THR A 121 -5.36 2.74 10.43
N PRO A 122 -4.75 1.76 11.09
CA PRO A 122 -4.70 1.65 12.53
C PRO A 122 -3.66 2.58 13.17
N THR A 123 -3.90 3.88 13.11
CA THR A 123 -3.09 4.93 13.70
C THR A 123 -3.80 5.58 14.86
N MET A 124 -3.06 6.15 15.82
CA MET A 124 -3.60 6.93 16.95
C MET A 124 -4.65 6.18 17.80
N LEU A 125 -4.47 4.87 17.96
CA LEU A 125 -5.34 4.03 18.78
C LEU A 125 -5.00 4.11 20.29
N ASN A 126 -3.87 4.67 20.68
CA ASN A 126 -3.51 4.89 22.08
C ASN A 126 -4.06 6.21 22.61
N ASP A 127 -4.25 6.29 23.91
CA ASP A 127 -4.48 7.59 24.57
C ASP A 127 -3.24 8.48 24.36
N PRO A 128 -3.41 9.78 24.14
CA PRO A 128 -2.29 10.71 24.04
C PRO A 128 -1.42 10.61 25.28
N LYS A 129 -0.11 10.59 25.14
CA LYS A 129 0.79 10.65 26.29
C LYS A 129 0.62 12.01 26.97
N PRO A 130 0.60 12.06 28.33
CA PRO A 130 0.60 13.33 29.04
C PRO A 130 1.75 14.22 28.57
N GLY A 131 1.43 15.45 28.17
CA GLY A 131 2.41 16.43 27.68
C GLY A 131 2.86 16.24 26.22
N ALA A 132 2.36 15.26 25.47
CA ALA A 132 2.62 15.14 24.06
C ALA A 132 1.96 16.31 23.32
N LYS A 133 2.77 17.03 22.52
CA LYS A 133 2.28 18.14 21.68
C LYS A 133 1.50 17.66 20.46
N GLU A 134 1.75 16.42 20.05
CA GLU A 134 1.10 15.80 18.87
C GLU A 134 0.68 14.36 19.17
N PRO A 135 -0.40 13.87 18.54
CA PRO A 135 -0.84 12.50 18.66
C PRO A 135 0.21 11.52 18.12
N GLN A 136 0.35 10.39 18.77
CA GLN A 136 1.28 9.35 18.30
C GLN A 136 0.65 8.56 17.16
N MET A 137 1.25 8.64 15.98
CA MET A 137 0.83 7.88 14.79
C MET A 137 0.92 6.37 15.00
N VAL A 138 1.87 5.94 15.81
CA VAL A 138 2.20 4.53 16.01
C VAL A 138 1.54 3.97 17.26
N VAL A 139 1.09 2.73 17.17
CA VAL A 139 0.31 2.06 18.20
C VAL A 139 1.19 1.24 19.13
N CYS A 140 0.96 1.35 20.44
CA CYS A 140 1.49 0.44 21.45
C CYS A 140 0.57 -0.77 21.59
N TRP A 141 0.90 -1.86 20.95
CA TRP A 141 0.07 -3.07 20.97
C TRP A 141 0.10 -3.86 22.29
N SER A 142 1.00 -3.53 23.21
CA SER A 142 0.93 -4.00 24.61
C SER A 142 -0.13 -3.24 25.42
N ASP A 143 -0.74 -2.18 24.84
CA ASP A 143 -1.80 -1.44 25.48
C ASP A 143 -3.16 -2.11 25.26
N PRO A 144 -3.84 -2.63 26.30
CA PRO A 144 -5.14 -3.26 26.16
C PRO A 144 -6.21 -2.32 25.59
N LYS A 145 -6.12 -1.00 25.86
CA LYS A 145 -7.06 -0.03 25.30
C LYS A 145 -6.89 0.13 23.79
N ALA A 146 -5.65 0.12 23.29
CA ALA A 146 -5.40 0.18 21.85
C ALA A 146 -5.91 -1.08 21.16
N ARG A 147 -5.72 -2.25 21.75
CA ARG A 147 -6.25 -3.52 21.26
C ARG A 147 -7.80 -3.51 21.25
N GLU A 148 -8.43 -2.97 22.31
CA GLU A 148 -9.90 -2.82 22.36
C GLU A 148 -10.41 -1.94 21.23
N ARG A 149 -9.82 -0.76 21.03
CA ARG A 149 -10.19 0.15 19.94
C ARG A 149 -10.01 -0.51 18.57
N MET A 150 -8.95 -1.30 18.39
CA MET A 150 -8.76 -2.05 17.13
C MET A 150 -9.87 -3.08 16.92
N ARG A 151 -10.27 -3.83 17.97
CA ARG A 151 -11.41 -4.76 17.90
C ARG A 151 -12.71 -4.05 17.51
N GLU A 152 -12.96 -2.87 18.08
CA GLU A 152 -14.11 -2.04 17.74
C GLU A 152 -14.11 -1.64 16.26
N GLU A 153 -12.95 -1.13 15.74
CA GLU A 153 -12.85 -0.74 14.34
C GLU A 153 -13.00 -1.91 13.38
N CYS A 154 -12.39 -3.05 13.69
CA CYS A 154 -12.56 -4.26 12.89
C CYS A 154 -14.02 -4.74 12.89
N SER A 155 -14.69 -4.73 14.04
CA SER A 155 -16.10 -5.11 14.14
C SER A 155 -16.99 -4.16 13.38
N ARG A 156 -16.72 -2.84 13.43
CA ARG A 156 -17.47 -1.81 12.74
C ARG A 156 -17.34 -1.92 11.23
N ALA A 157 -16.10 -2.08 10.73
CA ALA A 157 -15.85 -2.26 9.30
C ALA A 157 -16.46 -3.56 8.77
N ALA A 158 -16.34 -4.68 9.51
CA ALA A 158 -16.91 -5.97 9.13
C ALA A 158 -18.44 -5.98 9.04
N LYS A 159 -19.15 -5.14 9.82
CA LYS A 159 -20.61 -4.98 9.70
C LYS A 159 -21.03 -4.33 8.39
N VAL A 160 -20.17 -3.51 7.82
CA VAL A 160 -20.45 -2.78 6.56
C VAL A 160 -19.92 -3.51 5.34
N PHE A 161 -18.74 -4.08 5.44
CA PHE A 161 -18.02 -4.66 4.30
C PHE A 161 -17.67 -6.15 4.53
N ASP A 162 -17.84 -6.96 3.49
CA ASP A 162 -17.42 -8.36 3.53
C ASP A 162 -15.88 -8.48 3.41
N THR A 163 -15.24 -7.58 2.68
CA THR A 163 -13.79 -7.53 2.52
C THR A 163 -13.23 -6.23 3.08
N VAL A 164 -12.18 -6.31 3.91
CA VAL A 164 -11.54 -5.16 4.55
C VAL A 164 -10.02 -5.31 4.46
N ILE A 165 -9.32 -4.26 4.00
CA ILE A 165 -7.86 -4.19 4.05
C ILE A 165 -7.39 -3.35 5.23
N ILE A 166 -6.36 -3.82 5.93
CA ILE A 166 -5.67 -3.09 6.98
C ILE A 166 -4.38 -2.54 6.39
N ASP A 167 -4.24 -1.21 6.43
CA ASP A 167 -3.07 -0.50 5.94
C ASP A 167 -1.81 -0.81 6.77
N ASP A 168 -0.63 -0.57 6.22
CA ASP A 168 0.69 -0.94 6.75
C ASP A 168 1.09 -0.26 8.06
N PHE A 169 0.23 0.53 8.65
CA PHE A 169 0.39 1.03 10.02
C PHE A 169 0.10 -0.04 11.10
N LEU A 170 -0.27 -1.25 10.71
CA LEU A 170 -0.42 -2.40 11.61
C LEU A 170 0.97 -2.98 11.95
N PHE A 171 1.78 -2.25 12.68
CA PHE A 171 3.09 -2.68 13.13
C PHE A 171 3.42 -2.15 14.53
N SER A 172 4.33 -2.82 15.23
CA SER A 172 4.81 -2.37 16.53
C SER A 172 5.94 -1.37 16.38
N CYS A 173 5.71 -0.16 16.84
CA CYS A 173 6.70 0.91 16.84
C CYS A 173 7.21 1.31 18.21
N CYS A 174 6.66 0.76 19.28
CA CYS A 174 7.19 1.00 20.59
C CYS A 174 8.60 0.43 20.66
N GLY A 175 9.57 1.32 20.77
CA GLY A 175 10.94 0.95 21.01
C GLY A 175 11.16 0.46 22.45
N ASP A 176 12.40 0.16 22.75
CA ASP A 176 12.92 -0.17 24.07
C ASP A 176 12.67 0.95 25.11
N GLY A 177 12.35 2.17 24.68
CA GLY A 177 11.90 3.28 25.53
C GLY A 177 10.48 3.15 26.10
N CYS A 178 9.64 2.24 25.60
CA CYS A 178 8.28 2.06 26.09
C CYS A 178 8.24 1.15 27.34
N GLU A 179 7.89 1.71 28.49
CA GLU A 179 7.83 0.95 29.76
C GLU A 179 6.87 -0.22 29.71
N ARG A 180 5.71 -0.04 29.09
CA ARG A 180 4.71 -1.10 28.93
C ARG A 180 5.25 -2.25 28.08
N CYS A 181 5.87 -1.96 26.95
CA CYS A 181 6.49 -2.99 26.12
C CYS A 181 7.66 -3.69 26.82
N ARG A 182 8.46 -2.97 27.61
CA ARG A 182 9.51 -3.59 28.43
C ARG A 182 8.94 -4.57 29.46
N ALA A 183 7.91 -4.14 30.18
CA ALA A 183 7.26 -4.99 31.17
C ALA A 183 6.62 -6.23 30.54
N ASP A 184 5.90 -6.07 29.43
CA ASP A 184 5.27 -7.17 28.72
C ASP A 184 6.31 -8.14 28.14
N LYS A 185 7.38 -7.63 27.51
CA LYS A 185 8.50 -8.43 27.01
C LYS A 185 9.16 -9.26 28.11
N ALA A 186 9.41 -8.63 29.27
CA ALA A 186 9.99 -9.31 30.42
C ALA A 186 9.06 -10.40 30.98
N ALA A 187 7.75 -10.11 31.11
CA ALA A 187 6.76 -11.07 31.55
C ALA A 187 6.64 -12.29 30.61
N ARG A 188 6.88 -12.11 29.33
CA ARG A 188 6.91 -13.19 28.32
C ARG A 188 8.23 -13.94 28.26
N ASN A 189 9.25 -13.51 29.01
CA ASN A 189 10.59 -14.07 29.02
C ASN A 189 11.21 -14.17 27.61
N VAL A 190 11.01 -13.14 26.76
CA VAL A 190 11.56 -13.06 25.42
C VAL A 190 12.82 -12.21 25.42
N ALA A 191 13.94 -12.75 24.92
CA ALA A 191 15.24 -12.05 24.95
C ALA A 191 15.31 -10.94 23.90
N GLU A 192 14.91 -11.23 22.66
CA GLU A 192 15.10 -10.34 21.52
C GLU A 192 13.86 -9.48 21.24
N TRP A 193 14.10 -8.19 20.91
CA TRP A 193 13.02 -7.26 20.61
C TRP A 193 12.28 -7.61 19.31
N GLU A 194 12.96 -8.12 18.31
CA GLU A 194 12.37 -8.50 17.04
C GLU A 194 11.41 -9.69 17.21
N GLU A 195 11.82 -10.70 17.97
CA GLU A 195 10.97 -11.84 18.30
C GLU A 195 9.75 -11.42 19.12
N TYR A 196 9.95 -10.57 20.14
CA TYR A 196 8.85 -10.02 20.93
C TYR A 196 7.82 -9.31 20.05
N ARG A 197 8.26 -8.44 19.14
CA ARG A 197 7.36 -7.69 18.27
C ARG A 197 6.63 -8.60 17.28
N ARG A 198 7.32 -9.57 16.68
CA ARG A 198 6.69 -10.56 15.76
C ARG A 198 5.63 -11.38 16.48
N THR A 199 5.92 -11.85 17.69
CA THR A 199 4.97 -12.62 18.51
C THR A 199 3.78 -11.77 18.91
N LEU A 200 4.01 -10.55 19.40
CA LEU A 200 2.94 -9.62 19.79
C LEU A 200 2.03 -9.29 18.60
N MET A 201 2.61 -8.96 17.45
CA MET A 201 1.82 -8.62 16.26
C MET A 201 1.02 -9.81 15.72
N TYR A 202 1.59 -11.01 15.77
CA TYR A 202 0.86 -12.21 15.41
C TYR A 202 -0.33 -12.45 16.35
N GLU A 203 -0.12 -12.32 17.68
CA GLU A 203 -1.18 -12.41 18.69
C GLU A 203 -2.30 -11.40 18.48
N VAL A 204 -1.95 -10.12 18.19
CA VAL A 204 -2.95 -9.09 17.88
C VAL A 204 -3.79 -9.47 16.68
N CYS A 205 -3.18 -10.02 15.63
CA CYS A 205 -3.92 -10.47 14.45
C CYS A 205 -4.84 -11.66 14.77
N GLU A 206 -4.32 -12.67 15.49
CA GLU A 206 -5.01 -13.93 15.80
C GLU A 206 -6.10 -13.76 16.86
N CYS A 207 -5.83 -12.98 17.92
CA CYS A 207 -6.70 -12.91 19.09
C CYS A 207 -7.62 -11.67 19.11
N ASP A 208 -7.26 -10.59 18.42
CA ASP A 208 -8.04 -9.36 18.45
C ASP A 208 -8.73 -9.09 17.12
N ILE A 209 -7.97 -8.98 16.03
CA ILE A 209 -8.48 -8.52 14.73
C ILE A 209 -9.46 -9.53 14.13
N LEU A 210 -8.99 -10.73 13.86
CA LEU A 210 -9.79 -11.74 13.16
C LEU A 210 -11.01 -12.21 13.97
N PRO A 211 -10.92 -12.48 15.28
CA PRO A 211 -12.10 -12.84 16.05
C PRO A 211 -13.15 -11.72 16.13
N ALA A 212 -12.72 -10.46 16.28
CA ALA A 212 -13.63 -9.33 16.31
C ALA A 212 -14.37 -9.15 14.98
N ALA A 213 -13.64 -9.29 13.86
CA ALA A 213 -14.22 -9.25 12.53
C ALA A 213 -15.20 -10.39 12.28
N LYS A 214 -14.82 -11.63 12.58
CA LYS A 214 -15.65 -12.84 12.39
C LYS A 214 -16.88 -12.85 13.28
N LYS A 215 -16.79 -12.34 14.51
CA LYS A 215 -17.93 -12.18 15.41
C LYS A 215 -18.96 -11.19 14.84
N ALA A 216 -18.49 -10.11 14.21
CA ALA A 216 -19.35 -9.08 13.61
C ALA A 216 -19.97 -9.52 12.28
N ASN A 217 -19.19 -10.24 11.46
CA ASN A 217 -19.59 -10.80 10.17
C ASN A 217 -18.81 -12.12 9.91
N PRO A 218 -19.44 -13.30 10.06
CA PRO A 218 -18.77 -14.57 9.82
C PRO A 218 -18.19 -14.73 8.39
N LYS A 219 -18.73 -13.99 7.40
CA LYS A 219 -18.25 -14.01 6.02
C LYS A 219 -17.08 -13.06 5.78
N SER A 220 -16.76 -12.19 6.75
CA SER A 220 -15.72 -11.16 6.57
C SER A 220 -14.39 -11.77 6.16
N HIS A 221 -13.73 -11.14 5.20
CA HIS A 221 -12.38 -11.41 4.74
C HIS A 221 -11.51 -10.19 5.04
N PHE A 222 -10.50 -10.37 5.87
CA PHE A 222 -9.56 -9.30 6.22
C PHE A 222 -8.23 -9.55 5.51
N ILE A 223 -7.65 -8.50 4.98
CA ILE A 223 -6.37 -8.50 4.25
C ILE A 223 -5.40 -7.63 5.02
N VAL A 224 -4.17 -8.08 5.19
CA VAL A 224 -3.08 -7.27 5.76
C VAL A 224 -2.19 -6.74 4.64
N LYS A 225 -1.93 -5.42 4.64
CA LYS A 225 -0.98 -4.80 3.72
C LYS A 225 0.39 -4.66 4.40
N TYR A 226 1.45 -4.99 3.67
CA TYR A 226 2.84 -4.77 4.06
C TYR A 226 3.42 -3.57 3.30
N PRO A 227 4.27 -2.74 3.94
CA PRO A 227 4.92 -1.62 3.25
C PRO A 227 6.02 -2.08 2.29
N CYS A 228 6.51 -1.16 1.44
CA CYS A 228 7.62 -1.44 0.53
C CYS A 228 8.99 -1.61 1.22
N TRP A 229 9.15 -1.16 2.47
CA TRP A 229 10.41 -1.19 3.21
C TRP A 229 10.66 -2.55 3.92
N TRP A 230 10.79 -3.61 3.14
CA TRP A 230 10.88 -5.01 3.55
C TRP A 230 11.99 -5.33 4.56
N ARG A 231 13.14 -4.64 4.53
CA ARG A 231 14.26 -4.85 5.45
C ARG A 231 13.93 -4.53 6.91
N LEU A 232 12.86 -3.79 7.15
CA LEU A 232 12.40 -3.42 8.48
C LEU A 232 11.29 -4.32 9.01
N TYR A 233 10.85 -5.31 8.25
CA TYR A 233 9.70 -6.14 8.64
C TYR A 233 9.89 -6.77 10.01
N GLU A 234 10.98 -7.50 10.21
CA GLU A 234 11.24 -8.16 11.51
C GLU A 234 11.33 -7.15 12.65
N LYS A 235 12.03 -6.03 12.44
CA LYS A 235 12.17 -4.95 13.42
C LYS A 235 10.84 -4.29 13.80
N ARG A 236 9.83 -4.40 12.93
CA ARG A 236 8.50 -3.81 13.12
C ARG A 236 7.43 -4.84 13.49
N GLY A 237 7.79 -6.10 13.60
CA GLY A 237 6.88 -7.18 13.98
C GLY A 237 6.10 -7.79 12.83
N TYR A 238 6.51 -7.53 11.59
CA TYR A 238 5.96 -8.21 10.44
C TYR A 238 6.57 -9.60 10.25
N SER A 239 5.70 -10.56 9.96
CA SER A 239 6.05 -11.94 9.59
C SER A 239 5.17 -12.37 8.43
N PRO A 240 5.47 -11.93 7.18
CA PRO A 240 4.54 -12.06 6.05
C PRO A 240 4.03 -13.48 5.84
N ALA A 241 4.91 -14.49 5.84
CA ALA A 241 4.51 -15.88 5.63
C ALA A 241 3.49 -16.36 6.68
N ARG A 242 3.70 -16.03 7.97
CA ARG A 242 2.82 -16.46 9.07
C ARG A 242 1.51 -15.66 9.08
N GLN A 243 1.60 -14.34 8.95
CA GLN A 243 0.42 -13.48 9.01
C GLN A 243 -0.45 -13.67 7.75
N ALA A 244 0.15 -13.78 6.54
CA ALA A 244 -0.62 -14.07 5.33
C ALA A 244 -1.32 -15.43 5.39
N ALA A 245 -0.74 -16.44 6.04
CA ALA A 245 -1.41 -17.71 6.25
C ALA A 245 -2.61 -17.58 7.19
N LEU A 246 -2.51 -16.72 8.22
CA LEU A 246 -3.59 -16.45 9.17
C LEU A 246 -4.76 -15.70 8.54
N PHE A 247 -4.47 -14.66 7.74
CA PHE A 247 -5.48 -13.86 7.04
C PHE A 247 -6.04 -14.55 5.78
N GLY A 248 -5.29 -15.46 5.18
CA GLY A 248 -5.60 -16.07 3.88
C GLY A 248 -5.14 -15.24 2.68
N GLU A 249 -4.98 -13.95 2.84
CA GLU A 249 -4.51 -13.01 1.83
C GLU A 249 -3.68 -11.89 2.45
N CYS A 250 -2.69 -11.41 1.70
CA CYS A 250 -1.96 -10.18 2.02
C CYS A 250 -1.76 -9.33 0.78
N TRP A 251 -1.39 -8.08 0.98
CA TRP A 251 -1.00 -7.15 -0.06
C TRP A 251 0.33 -6.50 0.27
N VAL A 252 0.95 -5.86 -0.72
CA VAL A 252 2.22 -5.18 -0.50
C VAL A 252 2.22 -3.79 -1.14
N GLY A 253 2.89 -2.86 -0.48
CA GLY A 253 3.20 -1.55 -1.05
C GLY A 253 4.20 -1.68 -2.20
N THR A 254 3.81 -1.14 -3.33
CA THR A 254 4.65 -1.03 -4.54
C THR A 254 4.98 0.44 -4.82
N GLU A 255 4.93 1.27 -3.76
CA GLU A 255 5.27 2.69 -3.80
C GLU A 255 6.78 2.86 -4.02
N THR A 256 7.16 3.42 -5.16
CA THR A 256 8.52 3.86 -5.46
C THR A 256 8.51 5.35 -5.75
N ARG A 257 8.40 6.15 -4.68
CA ARG A 257 8.33 7.61 -4.74
C ARG A 257 9.64 8.21 -5.28
N ASP A 258 9.66 9.49 -5.58
CA ASP A 258 10.86 10.17 -6.12
C ASP A 258 12.09 10.03 -5.22
N ALA A 259 11.88 9.86 -3.92
CA ALA A 259 12.94 9.56 -2.95
C ALA A 259 13.52 8.13 -3.08
N ASN A 260 12.84 7.23 -3.78
CA ASN A 260 13.32 5.86 -4.03
C ASN A 260 13.86 5.76 -5.46
N PRO A 261 15.18 5.65 -5.64
CA PRO A 261 15.81 5.69 -6.97
C PRO A 261 15.57 4.44 -7.82
N GLU A 262 15.08 3.33 -7.21
CA GLU A 262 15.01 2.03 -7.88
C GLU A 262 13.56 1.60 -8.19
N PRO A 263 12.99 2.07 -9.30
CA PRO A 263 11.59 1.78 -9.67
C PRO A 263 11.27 0.28 -9.75
N ILE A 264 12.23 -0.54 -10.19
CA ILE A 264 12.07 -1.99 -10.32
C ILE A 264 11.76 -2.69 -8.99
N GLN A 265 12.06 -2.05 -7.86
CA GLN A 265 11.72 -2.57 -6.54
C GLN A 265 10.22 -2.85 -6.40
N ALA A 266 9.36 -2.07 -7.06
CA ALA A 266 7.91 -2.32 -7.06
C ALA A 266 7.55 -3.67 -7.69
N CYS A 267 8.20 -4.04 -8.80
CA CYS A 267 8.05 -5.34 -9.42
C CYS A 267 8.60 -6.46 -8.53
N TRP A 268 9.82 -6.26 -8.04
CA TRP A 268 10.50 -7.24 -7.20
C TRP A 268 9.71 -7.56 -5.93
N ILE A 269 9.28 -6.54 -5.18
CA ILE A 269 8.60 -6.75 -3.90
C ILE A 269 7.24 -7.45 -4.08
N MET A 270 6.53 -7.15 -5.17
CA MET A 270 5.28 -7.84 -5.51
C MET A 270 5.53 -9.32 -5.77
N ALA A 271 6.53 -9.63 -6.59
CA ALA A 271 6.91 -10.99 -6.93
C ALA A 271 7.44 -11.77 -5.72
N TRP A 272 8.34 -11.15 -4.94
CA TRP A 272 8.90 -11.73 -3.72
C TRP A 272 7.85 -11.99 -2.66
N MET A 273 6.96 -11.04 -2.41
CA MET A 273 5.87 -11.21 -1.45
C MET A 273 4.97 -12.38 -1.84
N ASN A 274 4.65 -12.50 -3.13
CA ASN A 274 3.85 -13.63 -3.61
C ASN A 274 4.56 -14.97 -3.37
N GLU A 275 5.88 -15.03 -3.58
CA GLU A 275 6.68 -16.23 -3.33
C GLU A 275 6.70 -16.62 -1.85
N ILE A 276 7.14 -15.71 -0.96
CA ILE A 276 7.30 -16.03 0.48
C ILE A 276 5.97 -16.28 1.21
N THR A 277 4.86 -15.85 0.64
CA THR A 277 3.52 -16.10 1.20
C THR A 277 2.80 -17.28 0.55
N GLY A 278 3.46 -18.01 -0.34
CA GLY A 278 2.88 -19.16 -1.02
C GLY A 278 1.69 -18.81 -1.92
N GLY A 279 1.80 -17.74 -2.68
CA GLY A 279 0.78 -17.28 -3.64
C GLY A 279 -0.36 -16.47 -3.04
N ARG A 280 -0.25 -16.03 -1.78
CA ARG A 280 -1.30 -15.28 -1.06
C ARG A 280 -1.23 -13.77 -1.26
N CYS A 281 -0.25 -13.23 -1.98
CA CYS A 281 -0.21 -11.81 -2.27
C CYS A 281 -1.20 -11.47 -3.41
N GLY A 282 -2.31 -10.82 -3.05
CA GLY A 282 -3.39 -10.52 -3.98
C GLY A 282 -3.18 -9.24 -4.78
N GLY A 283 -2.54 -8.23 -4.21
CA GLY A 283 -2.44 -6.93 -4.86
C GLY A 283 -1.23 -6.10 -4.47
N GLY A 284 -0.96 -5.13 -5.32
CA GLY A 284 0.00 -4.08 -5.11
C GLY A 284 -0.69 -2.73 -4.88
N TRP A 285 -0.10 -1.94 -4.01
CA TRP A 285 -0.61 -0.65 -3.58
C TRP A 285 0.44 0.43 -3.86
N TYR A 286 0.10 1.42 -4.68
CA TYR A 286 0.97 2.53 -5.03
C TYR A 286 0.22 3.86 -5.00
N ASP A 287 0.94 4.97 -5.01
CA ASP A 287 0.36 6.30 -4.86
C ASP A 287 1.05 7.37 -5.71
N ALA A 288 0.36 8.49 -5.87
CA ALA A 288 0.88 9.69 -6.53
C ALA A 288 1.65 10.60 -5.55
N LEU A 289 1.79 10.17 -4.31
CA LEU A 289 2.42 10.92 -3.25
C LEU A 289 3.90 11.10 -3.53
N ASP A 290 4.38 12.35 -3.51
CA ASP A 290 5.80 12.67 -3.73
C ASP A 290 6.37 12.05 -5.02
N CYS A 291 5.55 12.03 -6.08
CA CYS A 291 5.90 11.47 -7.38
C CYS A 291 5.76 12.49 -8.51
N THR A 292 6.66 12.40 -9.49
CA THR A 292 6.39 12.96 -10.81
C THR A 292 5.27 12.16 -11.51
N PRO A 293 4.60 12.71 -12.53
CA PRO A 293 3.60 11.98 -13.30
C PRO A 293 4.13 10.68 -13.90
N GLU A 294 5.38 10.67 -14.34
CA GLU A 294 6.07 9.53 -14.94
C GLU A 294 6.31 8.44 -13.89
N LYS A 295 6.86 8.82 -12.73
CA LYS A 295 7.11 7.89 -11.62
C LYS A 295 5.81 7.26 -11.12
N PHE A 296 4.73 8.01 -11.07
CA PHE A 296 3.42 7.48 -10.69
C PHE A 296 2.94 6.39 -11.66
N VAL A 297 3.11 6.59 -12.97
CA VAL A 297 2.72 5.61 -13.98
C VAL A 297 3.67 4.40 -14.00
N GLU A 298 4.97 4.61 -13.78
CA GLU A 298 5.95 3.53 -13.65
C GLU A 298 5.59 2.54 -12.54
N GLN A 299 5.12 3.02 -11.39
CA GLN A 299 4.66 2.15 -10.30
C GLN A 299 3.53 1.22 -10.76
N ALA A 300 2.60 1.72 -11.59
CA ALA A 300 1.51 0.93 -12.14
C ALA A 300 2.03 -0.20 -13.05
N TYR A 301 2.97 0.11 -13.96
CA TYR A 301 3.60 -0.90 -14.81
C TYR A 301 4.30 -1.98 -13.98
N TYR A 302 5.14 -1.59 -13.03
CA TYR A 302 5.91 -2.53 -12.22
C TYR A 302 5.02 -3.37 -11.29
N THR A 303 3.92 -2.81 -10.79
CA THR A 303 2.93 -3.57 -10.00
C THR A 303 2.34 -4.71 -10.82
N ILE A 304 1.95 -4.43 -12.07
CA ILE A 304 1.39 -5.43 -12.98
C ILE A 304 2.46 -6.45 -13.40
N LEU A 305 3.65 -5.97 -13.79
CA LEU A 305 4.77 -6.83 -14.20
C LEU A 305 5.24 -7.75 -13.06
N GLY A 306 5.09 -7.33 -11.81
CA GLY A 306 5.34 -8.15 -10.61
C GLY A 306 4.31 -9.26 -10.40
N GLY A 307 3.19 -9.26 -11.13
CA GLY A 307 2.17 -10.31 -11.09
C GLY A 307 1.00 -10.01 -10.16
N ALA A 308 0.75 -8.75 -9.81
CA ALA A 308 -0.42 -8.37 -9.04
C ALA A 308 -1.73 -8.77 -9.73
N LYS A 309 -2.70 -9.30 -8.98
CA LYS A 309 -4.07 -9.55 -9.45
C LYS A 309 -4.91 -8.27 -9.39
N GLU A 310 -4.57 -7.38 -8.47
CA GLU A 310 -5.20 -6.08 -8.28
C GLU A 310 -4.14 -5.00 -8.12
N SER A 311 -4.35 -3.87 -8.81
CA SER A 311 -3.54 -2.66 -8.70
C SER A 311 -4.35 -1.58 -8.01
N LEU A 312 -4.00 -1.25 -6.77
CA LEU A 312 -4.68 -0.22 -5.99
C LEU A 312 -3.92 1.10 -6.05
N VAL A 313 -4.60 2.13 -6.51
CA VAL A 313 -4.13 3.51 -6.43
C VAL A 313 -4.54 4.11 -5.08
N HIS A 314 -3.58 4.43 -4.26
CA HIS A 314 -3.80 5.21 -3.04
C HIS A 314 -3.45 6.68 -3.33
N CYS A 315 -4.35 7.60 -3.33
CA CYS A 315 -5.77 7.51 -3.05
C CYS A 315 -6.52 8.59 -3.84
N TYR A 316 -7.84 8.62 -3.71
CA TYR A 316 -8.70 9.68 -4.26
C TYR A 316 -8.16 11.08 -3.95
N ASP A 317 -7.84 11.34 -2.69
CA ASP A 317 -7.37 12.65 -2.22
C ASP A 317 -6.11 13.14 -2.95
N TYR A 318 -5.18 12.22 -3.29
CA TYR A 318 -3.92 12.58 -3.97
C TYR A 318 -4.02 12.68 -5.48
N LEU A 319 -5.10 12.19 -6.07
CA LEU A 319 -5.22 12.13 -7.53
C LEU A 319 -6.42 12.91 -8.07
N LEU A 320 -7.56 12.88 -7.38
CA LEU A 320 -8.82 13.39 -7.88
C LEU A 320 -9.36 14.60 -7.11
N SER A 321 -8.94 14.81 -5.86
CA SER A 321 -9.39 15.98 -5.10
C SER A 321 -8.80 17.25 -5.70
N ASP A 322 -9.64 18.27 -5.86
CA ASP A 322 -9.22 19.61 -6.25
C ASP A 322 -8.86 20.49 -5.02
N ASP A 323 -8.97 19.94 -3.81
CA ASP A 323 -8.63 20.64 -2.56
C ASP A 323 -7.10 20.56 -2.30
N PRO A 324 -6.36 21.67 -2.39
CA PRO A 324 -4.92 21.69 -2.17
C PRO A 324 -4.54 21.30 -0.73
N GLY A 325 -5.44 21.45 0.24
CA GLY A 325 -5.22 21.03 1.62
C GLY A 325 -5.19 19.51 1.83
N ARG A 326 -5.69 18.75 0.86
CA ARG A 326 -5.69 17.28 0.89
C ARG A 326 -4.47 16.65 0.24
N THR A 327 -3.69 17.42 -0.47
CA THR A 327 -2.40 17.02 -1.03
C THR A 327 -1.29 17.53 -0.13
N PRO A 328 -0.78 16.71 0.82
CA PRO A 328 0.14 17.18 1.86
C PRO A 328 1.54 17.52 1.35
N PHE A 329 1.79 17.45 0.05
CA PHE A 329 3.13 17.52 -0.52
C PHE A 329 3.27 18.74 -1.42
N GLY A 330 4.25 19.55 -1.04
CA GLY A 330 4.57 20.81 -1.67
C GLY A 330 4.98 20.69 -3.14
N GLU A 331 5.36 21.80 -3.72
CA GLU A 331 5.58 22.09 -5.15
C GLU A 331 6.50 21.14 -5.94
N LYS A 332 7.18 20.19 -5.28
CA LYS A 332 8.07 19.20 -5.92
C LYS A 332 7.35 17.97 -6.45
N ALA A 333 6.23 17.59 -5.84
CA ALA A 333 5.39 16.54 -6.39
C ALA A 333 4.60 17.12 -7.55
N GLY A 334 4.64 16.48 -8.69
CA GLY A 334 3.81 16.85 -9.83
C GLY A 334 2.38 17.06 -9.35
N SER A 335 1.70 18.10 -9.83
CA SER A 335 0.36 18.40 -9.36
C SER A 335 -0.52 17.15 -9.51
N PRO A 336 -1.46 16.87 -8.60
CA PRO A 336 -2.43 15.77 -8.72
C PRO A 336 -3.05 15.67 -10.10
N ARG A 337 -3.34 16.83 -10.71
CA ARG A 337 -3.84 16.91 -12.08
C ARG A 337 -2.89 16.30 -13.11
N LYS A 338 -1.58 16.57 -13.03
CA LYS A 338 -0.60 16.01 -13.97
C LYS A 338 -0.46 14.49 -13.82
N CYS A 339 -0.45 13.98 -12.57
CA CYS A 339 -0.47 12.54 -12.32
C CYS A 339 -1.75 11.89 -12.86
N ARG A 340 -2.90 12.52 -12.66
CA ARG A 340 -4.19 12.09 -13.22
C ARG A 340 -4.17 12.02 -14.74
N GLU A 341 -3.70 13.06 -15.42
CA GLU A 341 -3.56 13.13 -16.88
C GLU A 341 -2.58 12.06 -17.42
N ALA A 342 -1.47 11.83 -16.71
CA ALA A 342 -0.50 10.80 -17.08
C ALA A 342 -1.13 9.40 -16.98
N PHE A 343 -1.84 9.12 -15.88
CA PHE A 343 -2.55 7.85 -15.72
C PHE A 343 -3.62 7.66 -16.80
N GLU A 344 -4.41 8.68 -17.13
CA GLU A 344 -5.42 8.62 -18.20
C GLU A 344 -4.81 8.24 -19.55
N ARG A 345 -3.62 8.76 -19.88
CA ARG A 345 -2.90 8.38 -21.10
C ARG A 345 -2.40 6.94 -21.07
N ALA A 346 -1.91 6.47 -19.93
CA ALA A 346 -1.35 5.13 -19.78
C ALA A 346 -2.41 4.04 -19.58
N ALA A 347 -3.60 4.37 -19.09
CA ALA A 347 -4.63 3.39 -18.68
C ALA A 347 -5.01 2.37 -19.77
N PRO A 348 -5.12 2.72 -21.07
CA PRO A 348 -5.40 1.72 -22.11
C PRO A 348 -4.27 0.69 -22.27
N GLU A 349 -3.01 1.11 -22.14
CA GLU A 349 -1.86 0.22 -22.25
C GLU A 349 -1.69 -0.63 -20.99
N LEU A 350 -1.87 -0.04 -19.80
CA LEU A 350 -1.86 -0.77 -18.54
C LEU A 350 -2.90 -1.90 -18.53
N ARG A 351 -4.09 -1.66 -19.05
CA ARG A 351 -5.12 -2.72 -19.17
C ARG A 351 -4.68 -3.84 -20.11
N LYS A 352 -4.11 -3.53 -21.28
CA LYS A 352 -3.58 -4.54 -22.20
C LYS A 352 -2.47 -5.37 -21.58
N LEU A 353 -1.56 -4.70 -20.85
CA LEU A 353 -0.50 -5.38 -20.11
C LEU A 353 -1.07 -6.31 -19.04
N ALA A 354 -2.04 -5.83 -18.27
CA ALA A 354 -2.69 -6.62 -17.23
C ALA A 354 -3.39 -7.87 -17.78
N ASP A 355 -4.11 -7.74 -18.89
CA ASP A 355 -4.74 -8.87 -19.58
C ASP A 355 -3.70 -9.85 -20.13
N PHE A 356 -2.55 -9.34 -20.58
CA PHE A 356 -1.44 -10.18 -21.02
C PHE A 356 -0.80 -10.95 -19.86
N VAL A 357 -0.46 -10.27 -18.75
CA VAL A 357 0.22 -10.87 -17.60
C VAL A 357 -0.65 -11.91 -16.89
N SER A 358 -1.97 -11.73 -16.90
CA SER A 358 -2.91 -12.72 -16.37
C SER A 358 -2.73 -14.09 -17.04
N GLY A 359 -2.49 -15.13 -16.26
CA GLY A 359 -2.23 -16.50 -16.73
C GLY A 359 -0.86 -16.72 -17.36
N ALA A 360 -0.01 -15.71 -17.49
CA ALA A 360 1.35 -15.87 -17.96
C ALA A 360 2.26 -16.47 -16.86
N GLU A 361 3.31 -17.13 -17.28
CA GLU A 361 4.42 -17.51 -16.41
C GLU A 361 5.44 -16.36 -16.42
N ARG A 362 5.64 -15.74 -15.26
CA ARG A 362 6.66 -14.70 -15.07
C ARG A 362 8.01 -15.37 -14.91
N GLY A 363 8.94 -15.01 -15.78
CA GLY A 363 10.34 -15.43 -15.74
C GLY A 363 11.22 -14.43 -14.97
N SER A 364 12.45 -14.28 -15.45
CA SER A 364 13.44 -13.34 -14.91
C SER A 364 13.06 -11.89 -15.24
N PHE A 365 13.59 -10.97 -14.43
CA PHE A 365 13.59 -9.55 -14.72
C PHE A 365 14.90 -8.91 -14.24
N SER A 366 15.32 -7.86 -14.93
CA SER A 366 16.58 -7.17 -14.65
C SER A 366 16.52 -5.73 -15.14
N VAL A 367 17.47 -4.92 -14.68
CA VAL A 367 17.73 -3.58 -15.23
C VAL A 367 19.07 -3.61 -15.96
N GLY A 368 19.08 -3.23 -17.23
CA GLY A 368 20.30 -3.11 -18.01
C GLY A 368 21.15 -1.91 -17.56
N ALA A 369 22.41 -1.88 -17.97
CA ALA A 369 23.32 -0.75 -17.73
C ALA A 369 22.78 0.56 -18.34
N ASP A 370 21.95 0.45 -19.37
CA ASP A 370 21.22 1.56 -20.00
C ASP A 370 20.03 2.08 -19.18
N GLY A 371 19.70 1.40 -18.07
CA GLY A 371 18.57 1.75 -17.20
C GLY A 371 17.20 1.29 -17.72
N VAL A 372 17.17 0.47 -18.78
CA VAL A 372 15.93 -0.16 -19.25
C VAL A 372 15.70 -1.44 -18.48
N SER A 373 14.52 -1.59 -17.90
CA SER A 373 14.13 -2.85 -17.29
C SER A 373 13.58 -3.82 -18.34
N THR A 374 13.91 -5.09 -18.15
CA THR A 374 13.50 -6.20 -19.03
C THR A 374 12.83 -7.27 -18.18
N HIS A 375 11.67 -7.73 -18.60
CA HIS A 375 10.85 -8.72 -17.91
C HIS A 375 10.45 -9.83 -18.88
N GLU A 376 10.74 -11.06 -18.51
CA GLU A 376 10.45 -12.23 -19.34
C GLU A 376 9.13 -12.87 -18.92
N PHE A 377 8.36 -13.29 -19.90
CA PHE A 377 7.11 -14.03 -19.71
C PHE A 377 6.98 -15.18 -20.70
N THR A 378 6.30 -16.23 -20.27
CA THR A 378 5.83 -17.30 -21.17
C THR A 378 4.31 -17.37 -21.11
N LYS A 379 3.65 -17.34 -22.24
CA LYS A 379 2.19 -17.48 -22.34
C LYS A 379 1.82 -18.32 -23.55
N GLY A 380 1.03 -19.38 -23.34
CA GLY A 380 0.66 -20.30 -24.43
C GLY A 380 1.85 -20.97 -25.13
N GLY A 381 2.94 -21.25 -24.38
CA GLY A 381 4.17 -21.84 -24.92
C GLY A 381 5.07 -20.87 -25.69
N ARG A 382 4.71 -19.59 -25.81
CA ARG A 382 5.49 -18.55 -26.50
C ARG A 382 6.17 -17.66 -25.48
N ARG A 383 7.39 -17.21 -25.80
CA ARG A 383 8.19 -16.30 -24.97
C ARG A 383 7.91 -14.86 -25.36
N PHE A 384 7.76 -14.00 -24.37
CA PHE A 384 7.56 -12.57 -24.52
C PHE A 384 8.54 -11.81 -23.65
N VAL A 385 8.88 -10.61 -24.10
CA VAL A 385 9.76 -9.69 -23.37
C VAL A 385 9.07 -8.35 -23.26
N ALA A 386 8.81 -7.93 -22.03
CA ALA A 386 8.35 -6.58 -21.72
C ALA A 386 9.56 -5.71 -21.36
N ARG A 387 9.65 -4.51 -21.91
CA ARG A 387 10.71 -3.54 -21.63
C ARG A 387 10.11 -2.22 -21.22
N LEU A 388 10.67 -1.60 -20.18
CA LEU A 388 10.25 -0.30 -19.68
C LEU A 388 11.48 0.62 -19.52
N ASN A 389 11.46 1.75 -20.22
CA ASN A 389 12.44 2.82 -20.06
C ASN A 389 11.94 3.79 -18.98
N THR A 390 12.70 3.96 -17.90
CA THR A 390 12.37 4.90 -16.81
C THR A 390 13.20 6.20 -16.87
N LYS A 391 13.91 6.44 -17.98
CA LYS A 391 14.71 7.65 -18.19
C LYS A 391 13.90 8.75 -18.86
N ASN A 392 14.30 10.00 -18.62
CA ASN A 392 13.74 11.20 -19.27
C ASN A 392 14.18 11.36 -20.73
N GLU A 393 14.89 10.39 -21.29
CA GLU A 393 15.41 10.39 -22.65
C GLU A 393 15.14 9.06 -23.36
N PRO A 394 15.08 9.03 -24.68
CA PRO A 394 14.98 7.79 -25.42
C PRO A 394 16.21 6.89 -25.20
N VAL A 395 15.98 5.60 -24.92
CA VAL A 395 17.03 4.62 -24.69
C VAL A 395 16.70 3.31 -25.41
N ALA A 396 17.69 2.74 -26.10
CA ALA A 396 17.60 1.41 -26.73
C ALA A 396 16.35 1.22 -27.62
N GLY A 397 15.93 2.26 -28.33
CA GLY A 397 14.79 2.25 -29.23
C GLY A 397 13.43 2.49 -28.55
N LEU A 398 13.40 2.67 -27.23
CA LEU A 398 12.22 3.07 -26.48
C LEU A 398 12.20 4.59 -26.31
N PRO A 399 11.04 5.26 -26.43
CA PRO A 399 10.93 6.66 -26.05
C PRO A 399 11.18 6.88 -24.55
N ALA A 400 11.36 8.13 -24.13
CA ALA A 400 11.39 8.46 -22.71
C ALA A 400 10.13 7.94 -22.02
N HIS A 401 10.29 7.24 -20.88
CA HIS A 401 9.22 6.58 -20.12
C HIS A 401 8.35 5.62 -20.96
N GLY A 402 8.94 5.07 -22.04
CA GLY A 402 8.25 4.19 -22.98
C GLY A 402 8.22 2.75 -22.55
N PHE A 403 7.15 2.07 -22.94
CA PHE A 403 6.93 0.64 -22.72
C PHE A 403 6.79 -0.10 -24.04
N GLU A 404 7.26 -1.33 -24.11
CA GLU A 404 6.98 -2.26 -25.21
C GLU A 404 6.82 -3.69 -24.70
N LEU A 405 5.98 -4.46 -25.40
CA LEU A 405 5.83 -5.90 -25.21
C LEU A 405 5.99 -6.57 -26.56
N LYS A 406 6.98 -7.47 -26.69
CA LYS A 406 7.30 -8.22 -27.92
C LYS A 406 7.31 -9.71 -27.64
N GLU A 407 6.92 -10.48 -28.66
CA GLU A 407 7.09 -11.93 -28.73
C GLU A 407 8.51 -12.29 -29.12
#